data_0c23ceaeeb9a09d8fb97eeadeec546d9
#
_entry.id   0c23ceaeeb9a09d8fb97eeadeec546d9
#
_cell.length_a   1.000
_cell.length_b   1.000
_cell.length_c   1.000
_cell.angle_alpha   90.00
_cell.angle_beta   90.00
_cell.angle_gamma   90.00
#
_symmetry.space_group_name_H-M   'P 1'
#
loop_
_entity.id
_entity.type
_entity.pdbx_description
1 polymer ?
#
loop_
_entity_poly.entity_id
_entity_poly.type
_entity_poly.pdbx_seq_one_letter_code
_entity_poly.pdbx_strand_id
1 'polypeptide(L)'
;MVNYSCDICSKIFKQKGHLEVHKNRKIPCKKDNTIEQLIEKKVQEALSKTNMTTLKVEPLEIDYTKKTVSELKAICKERNIKGISCKSKMDLIAILGPTNVVVNTEAIPTNLLQDVIHGDTIKILPTLDADSAQIIIADPPYNIGKDFGNDSDKQPMDEYLLWCEQWIKECLRVLKPNGTMFIYGFSEILALILSKVPYSINRRWIVWHYTNKNVPSLNFWQRSHESIIVLWKSDKVFHRDDIREAYTEGFLNGAAGKERKATKGRFSKGDKKTTYTAHANGALPRDVIKIPALAGGAGMNERVDHPTQKPLALCDKLIHSCKQSATDGYVLVPFAGSGSECLAAKNNGLPFVGIELNADYVKLINERLKDNLLK
;
A
#
# COMPACT_ATOMS: atom_id res chain seq x y z
N MET A 1 36.95 22.52 -5.24
CA MET A 1 35.80 23.25 -5.86
C MET A 1 35.27 24.22 -4.81
N VAL A 2 35.08 25.50 -5.16
CA VAL A 2 34.53 26.49 -4.22
C VAL A 2 33.02 26.37 -4.22
N ASN A 3 32.43 26.18 -3.04
CA ASN A 3 30.97 26.15 -2.85
C ASN A 3 30.50 27.50 -2.34
N TYR A 4 29.40 28.00 -2.87
CA TYR A 4 28.78 29.28 -2.49
C TYR A 4 27.50 29.00 -1.72
N SER A 5 27.34 29.54 -0.50
CA SER A 5 26.14 29.32 0.31
C SER A 5 25.30 30.59 0.46
N CYS A 6 24.00 30.41 0.60
CA CYS A 6 23.08 31.50 0.91
C CYS A 6 23.05 31.74 2.45
N ASP A 7 23.33 32.97 2.86
CA ASP A 7 23.41 33.37 4.28
C ASP A 7 22.03 33.32 5.00
N ILE A 8 20.94 33.27 4.21
CA ILE A 8 19.57 33.24 4.77
C ILE A 8 19.02 31.83 4.94
N CYS A 9 19.22 30.92 3.95
CA CYS A 9 18.63 29.56 3.97
C CYS A 9 19.67 28.44 3.88
N SER A 10 20.95 28.74 4.00
CA SER A 10 22.10 27.82 3.98
C SER A 10 22.20 26.93 2.72
N LYS A 11 21.40 27.16 1.68
CA LYS A 11 21.44 26.39 0.44
C LYS A 11 22.78 26.61 -0.29
N ILE A 12 23.41 25.50 -0.74
CA ILE A 12 24.73 25.49 -1.38
C ILE A 12 24.58 25.50 -2.90
N PHE A 13 25.41 26.29 -3.58
CA PHE A 13 25.48 26.43 -5.03
C PHE A 13 26.90 26.18 -5.54
N LYS A 14 27.00 25.49 -6.68
CA LYS A 14 28.30 25.20 -7.32
C LYS A 14 28.86 26.40 -8.13
N GLN A 15 28.05 27.41 -8.38
CA GLN A 15 28.43 28.60 -9.17
C GLN A 15 27.94 29.86 -8.49
N LYS A 16 28.77 30.91 -8.47
CA LYS A 16 28.46 32.22 -7.87
C LYS A 16 27.22 32.86 -8.48
N GLY A 17 27.05 32.77 -9.81
CA GLY A 17 25.90 33.34 -10.52
C GLY A 17 24.56 32.72 -10.10
N HIS A 18 24.53 31.44 -9.75
CA HIS A 18 23.31 30.78 -9.26
C HIS A 18 22.94 31.24 -7.84
N LEU A 19 23.92 31.60 -7.00
CA LEU A 19 23.66 32.21 -5.70
C LEU A 19 23.09 33.64 -5.87
N GLU A 20 23.61 34.44 -6.78
CA GLU A 20 23.11 35.78 -7.06
C GLU A 20 21.66 35.77 -7.57
N VAL A 21 21.34 34.89 -8.51
CA VAL A 21 19.95 34.67 -8.98
C VAL A 21 19.03 34.19 -7.83
N HIS A 22 19.54 33.39 -6.93
CA HIS A 22 18.79 32.95 -5.76
C HIS A 22 18.53 34.06 -4.76
N LYS A 23 19.49 34.97 -4.54
CA LYS A 23 19.35 36.13 -3.64
C LYS A 23 18.38 37.20 -4.20
N ASN A 24 18.34 37.36 -5.52
CA ASN A 24 17.60 38.43 -6.21
C ASN A 24 16.21 38.04 -6.73
N ARG A 25 15.68 36.86 -6.32
CA ARG A 25 14.34 36.42 -6.74
C ARG A 25 13.22 37.25 -6.08
N LYS A 26 12.06 37.36 -6.76
CA LYS A 26 10.88 38.11 -6.28
C LYS A 26 10.34 37.63 -4.91
N ILE A 27 10.53 36.39 -4.57
CA ILE A 27 10.15 35.80 -3.26
C ILE A 27 11.46 35.45 -2.54
N PRO A 28 11.85 36.18 -1.47
CA PRO A 28 13.05 35.88 -0.71
C PRO A 28 12.98 34.51 -0.03
N CYS A 29 14.14 33.88 0.11
CA CYS A 29 14.21 32.65 0.92
C CYS A 29 14.05 32.98 2.42
N LYS A 30 13.36 32.13 3.17
CA LYS A 30 13.20 32.24 4.64
C LYS A 30 14.17 31.28 5.33
N LYS A 31 14.64 31.62 6.53
CA LYS A 31 15.34 30.68 7.41
C LYS A 31 14.35 29.63 7.89
N ASP A 32 14.64 28.35 7.69
CA ASP A 32 13.77 27.24 8.11
C ASP A 32 13.61 27.08 9.62
N ASN A 33 14.51 27.70 10.41
CA ASN A 33 14.54 27.53 11.86
C ASN A 33 13.50 28.35 12.65
N THR A 34 12.68 29.18 12.01
CA THR A 34 11.75 30.07 12.73
C THR A 34 10.44 29.40 13.12
N ILE A 35 10.03 28.35 12.40
CA ILE A 35 8.76 27.66 12.65
C ILE A 35 8.93 26.63 13.77
N GLU A 36 9.99 25.85 13.76
CA GLU A 36 10.28 24.86 14.83
C GLU A 36 10.52 25.53 16.18
N GLN A 37 11.31 26.61 16.22
CA GLN A 37 11.53 27.39 17.44
C GLN A 37 10.27 28.09 17.96
N LEU A 38 9.37 28.51 17.08
CA LEU A 38 8.07 29.08 17.47
C LEU A 38 7.11 28.03 17.99
N ILE A 39 7.17 26.82 17.45
CA ILE A 39 6.38 25.67 17.91
C ILE A 39 6.91 25.20 19.28
N GLU A 40 8.21 25.02 19.44
CA GLU A 40 8.81 24.64 20.74
C GLU A 40 8.53 25.69 21.84
N LYS A 41 8.65 26.97 21.51
CA LYS A 41 8.35 28.05 22.46
C LYS A 41 6.88 28.07 22.86
N LYS A 42 5.95 27.88 21.93
CA LYS A 42 4.51 27.79 22.23
C LYS A 42 4.13 26.52 22.99
N VAL A 43 4.80 25.41 22.74
CA VAL A 43 4.60 24.16 23.49
C VAL A 43 5.12 24.31 24.92
N GLN A 44 6.27 24.93 25.13
CA GLN A 44 6.80 25.20 26.48
C GLN A 44 5.96 26.22 27.24
N GLU A 45 5.45 27.28 26.57
CA GLU A 45 4.53 28.26 27.18
C GLU A 45 3.16 27.63 27.55
N ALA A 46 2.72 26.62 26.80
CA ALA A 46 1.50 25.86 27.12
C ALA A 46 1.73 24.90 28.30
N LEU A 47 2.87 24.23 28.35
CA LEU A 47 3.23 23.30 29.44
C LEU A 47 3.49 24.02 30.77
N SER A 48 4.03 25.23 30.77
CA SER A 48 4.27 26.03 31.96
C SER A 48 3.03 26.66 32.61
N LYS A 49 1.92 26.72 31.87
CA LYS A 49 0.61 27.24 32.35
C LYS A 49 -0.31 26.18 32.93
N THR A 50 0.09 24.91 32.89
CA THR A 50 -0.75 23.79 33.40
C THR A 50 -0.10 23.22 34.67
N ASN A 51 -0.35 23.86 35.81
CA ASN A 51 -0.27 23.21 37.13
C ASN A 51 -1.44 22.23 37.22
N MET A 52 -1.22 20.97 36.87
CA MET A 52 -2.22 19.93 37.09
C MET A 52 -1.83 19.00 38.22
N THR A 53 -2.53 19.20 39.30
CA THR A 53 -2.79 18.19 40.34
C THR A 53 -3.52 17.02 39.67
N THR A 54 -3.05 15.81 39.83
CA THR A 54 -3.60 14.57 39.33
C THR A 54 -5.06 14.35 39.75
N LEU A 55 -5.98 14.64 38.91
CA LEU A 55 -7.36 14.13 39.01
C LEU A 55 -7.50 12.93 38.04
N LYS A 56 -7.74 11.74 38.59
CA LYS A 56 -8.17 10.58 37.83
C LYS A 56 -9.57 10.90 37.26
N VAL A 57 -9.64 11.23 35.98
CA VAL A 57 -10.89 11.31 35.24
C VAL A 57 -10.95 10.05 34.39
N GLU A 58 -11.90 9.16 34.69
CA GLU A 58 -12.26 8.08 33.78
C GLU A 58 -12.94 8.70 32.55
N PRO A 59 -12.47 8.44 31.32
CA PRO A 59 -13.11 8.96 30.12
C PRO A 59 -14.40 8.18 29.85
N LEU A 60 -15.54 8.84 29.90
CA LEU A 60 -16.80 8.34 29.34
C LEU A 60 -16.66 8.28 27.80
N GLU A 61 -16.52 7.08 27.26
CA GLU A 61 -16.47 6.84 25.81
C GLU A 61 -17.83 7.12 25.18
N ILE A 62 -17.92 8.16 24.37
CA ILE A 62 -19.11 8.45 23.57
C ILE A 62 -18.90 7.89 22.17
N ASP A 63 -19.53 6.77 21.85
CA ASP A 63 -19.58 6.21 20.48
C ASP A 63 -20.51 7.07 19.59
N TYR A 64 -19.90 7.97 18.83
CA TYR A 64 -20.63 8.88 17.95
C TYR A 64 -21.36 8.18 16.80
N THR A 65 -20.98 6.97 16.43
CA THR A 65 -21.59 6.22 15.32
C THR A 65 -23.04 5.80 15.65
N LYS A 66 -23.35 5.59 16.94
CA LYS A 66 -24.67 5.22 17.43
C LYS A 66 -25.60 6.42 17.63
N LYS A 67 -25.08 7.66 17.50
CA LYS A 67 -25.88 8.88 17.70
C LYS A 67 -26.55 9.32 16.41
N THR A 68 -27.73 9.94 16.57
CA THR A 68 -28.48 10.58 15.48
C THR A 68 -27.81 11.88 15.05
N VAL A 69 -28.12 12.36 13.83
CA VAL A 69 -27.63 13.67 13.33
C VAL A 69 -28.00 14.82 14.28
N SER A 70 -29.19 14.76 14.90
CA SER A 70 -29.64 15.77 15.85
C SER A 70 -28.79 15.82 17.11
N GLU A 71 -28.47 14.67 17.69
CA GLU A 71 -27.60 14.55 18.87
C GLU A 71 -26.17 14.99 18.57
N LEU A 72 -25.64 14.61 17.40
CA LEU A 72 -24.29 15.03 16.96
C LEU A 72 -24.21 16.55 16.78
N LYS A 73 -25.24 17.17 16.22
CA LYS A 73 -25.37 18.65 16.11
C LYS A 73 -25.46 19.33 17.47
N ALA A 74 -26.13 18.74 18.44
CA ALA A 74 -26.20 19.24 19.81
C ALA A 74 -24.80 19.23 20.45
N ILE A 75 -24.06 18.12 20.36
CA ILE A 75 -22.71 18.01 20.88
C ILE A 75 -21.77 19.02 20.21
N CYS A 76 -21.88 19.21 18.90
CA CYS A 76 -21.09 20.22 18.18
C CYS A 76 -21.38 21.64 18.69
N LYS A 77 -22.68 21.96 19.00
CA LYS A 77 -23.06 23.24 19.58
C LYS A 77 -22.48 23.48 20.96
N GLU A 78 -22.50 22.45 21.83
CA GLU A 78 -21.89 22.50 23.17
C GLU A 78 -20.37 22.75 23.10
N ARG A 79 -19.72 22.23 22.07
CA ARG A 79 -18.28 22.45 21.80
C ARG A 79 -18.00 23.73 21.02
N ASN A 80 -18.98 24.62 20.83
CA ASN A 80 -18.86 25.88 20.07
C ASN A 80 -18.38 25.71 18.61
N ILE A 81 -18.65 24.58 17.97
CA ILE A 81 -18.30 24.29 16.58
C ILE A 81 -19.34 24.95 15.65
N LYS A 82 -18.90 25.84 14.78
CA LYS A 82 -19.74 26.59 13.82
C LYS A 82 -19.81 25.89 12.46
N GLY A 83 -20.82 26.23 11.64
CA GLY A 83 -20.90 25.74 10.24
C GLY A 83 -21.44 24.30 10.09
N ILE A 84 -22.20 23.81 11.06
CA ILE A 84 -22.71 22.43 11.13
C ILE A 84 -24.11 22.21 10.55
N SER A 85 -24.82 23.27 10.11
CA SER A 85 -26.25 23.21 9.73
C SER A 85 -26.51 22.25 8.56
N CYS A 86 -25.64 22.23 7.54
CA CYS A 86 -25.76 21.41 6.32
C CYS A 86 -24.84 20.18 6.31
N LYS A 87 -24.28 19.80 7.45
CA LYS A 87 -23.34 18.67 7.54
C LYS A 87 -24.05 17.34 7.64
N SER A 88 -23.56 16.33 6.92
CA SER A 88 -24.01 14.94 7.01
C SER A 88 -23.63 14.31 8.35
N LYS A 89 -24.17 13.14 8.67
CA LYS A 89 -23.82 12.39 9.87
C LYS A 89 -22.32 12.11 9.94
N MET A 90 -21.71 11.72 8.82
CA MET A 90 -20.29 11.40 8.71
C MET A 90 -19.41 12.63 8.91
N ASP A 91 -19.79 13.78 8.32
CA ASP A 91 -19.07 15.03 8.54
C ASP A 91 -19.08 15.45 10.01
N LEU A 92 -20.18 15.27 10.68
CA LEU A 92 -20.32 15.61 12.12
C LEU A 92 -19.45 14.70 12.99
N ILE A 93 -19.38 13.41 12.67
CA ILE A 93 -18.49 12.47 13.35
C ILE A 93 -17.02 12.84 13.10
N ALA A 94 -16.65 13.17 11.87
CA ALA A 94 -15.28 13.60 11.52
C ALA A 94 -14.88 14.91 12.24
N ILE A 95 -15.82 15.85 12.39
CA ILE A 95 -15.60 17.13 13.09
C ILE A 95 -15.45 16.92 14.61
N LEU A 96 -16.20 15.99 15.19
CA LEU A 96 -16.11 15.66 16.61
C LEU A 96 -14.83 14.91 16.98
N GLY A 97 -14.10 14.45 15.95
CA GLY A 97 -12.85 13.72 16.07
C GLY A 97 -13.06 12.21 16.28
N PRO A 98 -12.01 11.42 16.11
CA PRO A 98 -12.06 10.00 16.41
C PRO A 98 -12.43 9.85 17.89
N THR A 99 -13.35 8.93 18.17
CA THR A 99 -13.44 8.37 19.51
C THR A 99 -12.05 7.88 19.87
N ASN A 100 -11.46 8.41 20.95
CA ASN A 100 -10.28 7.79 21.53
C ASN A 100 -10.69 6.41 22.02
N VAL A 101 -10.74 5.44 21.14
CA VAL A 101 -10.65 4.05 21.50
C VAL A 101 -9.26 3.93 22.08
N VAL A 102 -9.15 3.85 23.39
CA VAL A 102 -7.95 3.30 24.03
C VAL A 102 -7.95 1.85 23.61
N VAL A 103 -7.39 1.59 22.42
CA VAL A 103 -6.98 0.25 22.04
C VAL A 103 -5.88 -0.08 23.04
N ASN A 104 -6.11 -1.04 23.93
CA ASN A 104 -5.03 -1.67 24.66
C ASN A 104 -4.01 -2.13 23.60
N THR A 105 -2.95 -1.37 23.44
CA THR A 105 -1.80 -1.73 22.60
C THR A 105 -0.98 -2.79 23.33
N GLU A 106 -1.57 -3.94 23.59
CA GLU A 106 -0.77 -5.15 23.74
C GLU A 106 -0.25 -5.44 22.33
N ALA A 107 1.08 -5.37 22.17
CA ALA A 107 1.77 -5.81 20.95
C ALA A 107 1.19 -7.16 20.53
N ILE A 108 0.94 -7.36 19.22
CA ILE A 108 0.40 -8.64 18.75
C ILE A 108 1.31 -9.74 19.29
N PRO A 109 0.77 -10.67 20.09
CA PRO A 109 1.56 -11.77 20.63
C PRO A 109 2.28 -12.48 19.49
N THR A 110 3.54 -12.83 19.65
CA THR A 110 4.36 -13.55 18.66
C THR A 110 3.74 -14.86 18.17
N ASN A 111 2.74 -15.40 18.89
CA ASN A 111 1.97 -16.57 18.48
C ASN A 111 0.93 -16.30 17.36
N LEU A 112 0.62 -15.03 17.03
CA LEU A 112 -0.27 -14.65 15.92
C LEU A 112 0.48 -14.44 14.58
N LEU A 113 1.79 -14.59 14.55
CA LEU A 113 2.63 -14.42 13.37
C LEU A 113 2.58 -15.60 12.38
N GLN A 114 1.49 -16.29 12.27
CA GLN A 114 1.11 -17.26 11.22
C GLN A 114 -0.40 -17.50 11.29
N ASP A 115 -1.19 -16.45 11.47
CA ASP A 115 -2.61 -16.56 11.74
C ASP A 115 -3.45 -15.67 10.83
N VAL A 116 -4.71 -16.04 10.71
CA VAL A 116 -5.74 -15.25 10.01
C VAL A 116 -6.74 -14.74 11.05
N ILE A 117 -6.76 -13.44 11.22
CA ILE A 117 -7.63 -12.75 12.17
C ILE A 117 -9.00 -12.55 11.53
N HIS A 118 -10.05 -13.09 12.15
CA HIS A 118 -11.43 -12.81 11.76
C HIS A 118 -11.84 -11.39 12.20
N GLY A 119 -12.10 -10.49 11.28
CA GLY A 119 -12.59 -9.16 11.61
C GLY A 119 -12.42 -8.12 10.51
N ASP A 120 -12.83 -6.92 10.85
CA ASP A 120 -12.79 -5.75 9.96
C ASP A 120 -11.39 -5.15 9.91
N THR A 121 -10.82 -5.07 8.71
CA THR A 121 -9.49 -4.50 8.45
C THR A 121 -9.33 -3.10 9.04
N ILE A 122 -10.35 -2.25 8.96
CA ILE A 122 -10.31 -0.88 9.52
C ILE A 122 -10.13 -0.89 11.04
N LYS A 123 -10.64 -1.92 11.72
CA LYS A 123 -10.56 -2.04 13.18
C LYS A 123 -9.27 -2.72 13.63
N ILE A 124 -8.76 -3.66 12.84
CA ILE A 124 -7.60 -4.47 13.20
C ILE A 124 -6.28 -3.75 12.86
N LEU A 125 -6.17 -3.12 11.69
CA LEU A 125 -4.93 -2.45 11.29
C LEU A 125 -4.36 -1.48 12.35
N PRO A 126 -5.17 -0.64 13.03
CA PRO A 126 -4.65 0.24 14.08
C PRO A 126 -4.01 -0.47 15.27
N THR A 127 -4.32 -1.76 15.49
CA THR A 127 -3.75 -2.56 16.60
C THR A 127 -2.38 -3.14 16.28
N LEU A 128 -1.98 -3.13 14.99
CA LEU A 128 -0.67 -3.61 14.55
C LEU A 128 0.41 -2.55 14.82
N ASP A 129 1.61 -3.01 15.16
CA ASP A 129 2.75 -2.11 15.39
C ASP A 129 3.15 -1.36 14.12
N ALA A 130 3.57 -0.11 14.28
CA ALA A 130 4.16 0.64 13.18
C ALA A 130 5.48 -0.01 12.74
N ASP A 131 5.79 0.14 11.43
CA ASP A 131 7.06 -0.34 10.84
C ASP A 131 7.38 -1.82 11.14
N SER A 132 6.35 -2.68 11.19
CA SER A 132 6.45 -4.10 11.54
C SER A 132 6.34 -5.05 10.35
N ALA A 133 5.56 -4.72 9.31
CA ALA A 133 5.41 -5.55 8.11
C ALA A 133 6.49 -5.25 7.07
N GLN A 134 7.18 -6.28 6.57
CA GLN A 134 8.14 -6.15 5.48
C GLN A 134 7.47 -6.12 4.10
N ILE A 135 6.35 -6.81 3.96
CA ILE A 135 5.55 -6.89 2.73
C ILE A 135 4.08 -6.72 3.09
N ILE A 136 3.34 -5.96 2.29
CA ILE A 136 1.88 -5.89 2.38
C ILE A 136 1.32 -6.25 1.01
N ILE A 137 0.36 -7.19 0.95
CA ILE A 137 -0.34 -7.55 -0.29
C ILE A 137 -1.84 -7.40 -0.03
N ALA A 138 -2.44 -6.38 -0.63
CA ALA A 138 -3.84 -6.02 -0.45
C ALA A 138 -4.65 -6.32 -1.71
N ASP A 139 -5.67 -7.16 -1.58
CA ASP A 139 -6.69 -7.46 -2.61
C ASP A 139 -8.07 -6.99 -2.11
N PRO A 140 -8.30 -5.68 -2.01
CA PRO A 140 -9.55 -5.15 -1.48
C PRO A 140 -10.73 -5.45 -2.41
N PRO A 141 -11.98 -5.40 -1.94
CA PRO A 141 -13.15 -5.32 -2.82
C PRO A 141 -12.97 -4.18 -3.82
N TYR A 142 -13.30 -4.41 -5.12
CA TYR A 142 -13.03 -3.43 -6.20
C TYR A 142 -14.19 -2.45 -6.44
N ASN A 143 -15.25 -2.54 -5.65
CA ASN A 143 -16.49 -1.76 -5.80
C ASN A 143 -17.16 -1.93 -7.17
N ILE A 144 -17.23 -3.16 -7.64
CA ILE A 144 -17.81 -3.56 -8.94
C ILE A 144 -19.11 -4.37 -8.79
N GLY A 145 -19.65 -4.46 -7.58
CA GLY A 145 -20.87 -5.19 -7.24
C GLY A 145 -20.69 -6.71 -7.19
N LYS A 146 -19.49 -7.20 -6.85
CA LYS A 146 -19.23 -8.61 -6.64
C LYS A 146 -19.80 -9.05 -5.29
N ASP A 147 -20.46 -10.20 -5.26
CA ASP A 147 -20.96 -10.79 -4.03
C ASP A 147 -19.83 -11.54 -3.30
N PHE A 148 -19.48 -11.07 -2.10
CA PHE A 148 -18.57 -11.71 -1.16
C PHE A 148 -19.30 -12.22 0.09
N GLY A 149 -20.61 -12.41 0.01
CA GLY A 149 -21.47 -12.75 1.14
C GLY A 149 -21.86 -11.54 2.01
N ASN A 150 -21.60 -10.34 1.51
CA ASN A 150 -21.99 -9.07 2.10
C ASN A 150 -22.09 -8.00 1.00
N ASP A 151 -22.75 -6.86 1.29
CA ASP A 151 -22.92 -5.76 0.33
C ASP A 151 -21.70 -4.81 0.25
N SER A 152 -20.51 -5.24 0.71
CA SER A 152 -19.32 -4.37 0.84
C SER A 152 -18.74 -3.90 -0.50
N ASP A 153 -19.03 -4.59 -1.61
CA ASP A 153 -18.47 -4.27 -2.94
C ASP A 153 -19.41 -3.39 -3.80
N LYS A 154 -20.38 -2.72 -3.18
CA LYS A 154 -21.35 -1.85 -3.86
C LYS A 154 -21.61 -0.59 -3.05
N GLN A 155 -20.65 0.31 -3.04
CA GLN A 155 -20.72 1.57 -2.30
C GLN A 155 -20.71 2.77 -3.26
N PRO A 156 -21.24 3.95 -2.88
CA PRO A 156 -20.96 5.20 -3.57
C PRO A 156 -19.43 5.40 -3.68
N MET A 157 -18.95 5.82 -4.86
CA MET A 157 -17.51 5.89 -5.14
C MET A 157 -16.75 6.77 -4.15
N ASP A 158 -17.32 7.88 -3.71
CA ASP A 158 -16.68 8.78 -2.75
C ASP A 158 -16.50 8.11 -1.37
N GLU A 159 -17.47 7.34 -0.92
CA GLU A 159 -17.40 6.58 0.33
C GLU A 159 -16.38 5.46 0.24
N TYR A 160 -16.37 4.75 -0.88
CA TYR A 160 -15.37 3.73 -1.16
C TYR A 160 -13.94 4.30 -1.15
N LEU A 161 -13.71 5.45 -1.77
CA LEU A 161 -12.39 6.09 -1.78
C LEU A 161 -11.96 6.60 -0.40
N LEU A 162 -12.90 7.06 0.43
CA LEU A 162 -12.61 7.41 1.83
C LEU A 162 -12.23 6.17 2.66
N TRP A 163 -12.93 5.07 2.46
CA TRP A 163 -12.59 3.79 3.06
C TRP A 163 -11.20 3.30 2.59
N CYS A 164 -10.89 3.42 1.30
CA CYS A 164 -9.56 3.09 0.77
C CYS A 164 -8.47 3.94 1.41
N GLU A 165 -8.68 5.24 1.56
CA GLU A 165 -7.72 6.14 2.19
C GLU A 165 -7.41 5.73 3.65
N GLN A 166 -8.41 5.28 4.40
CA GLN A 166 -8.26 4.85 5.80
C GLN A 166 -7.34 3.63 5.91
N TRP A 167 -7.64 2.53 5.20
CA TRP A 167 -6.82 1.32 5.32
C TRP A 167 -5.44 1.48 4.67
N ILE A 168 -5.30 2.26 3.59
CA ILE A 168 -3.99 2.55 2.98
C ILE A 168 -3.09 3.31 3.94
N LYS A 169 -3.63 4.32 4.63
CA LYS A 169 -2.91 5.09 5.65
C LYS A 169 -2.36 4.18 6.74
N GLU A 170 -3.18 3.28 7.26
CA GLU A 170 -2.77 2.33 8.30
C GLU A 170 -1.77 1.30 7.76
N CYS A 171 -1.99 0.75 6.57
CA CYS A 171 -1.02 -0.12 5.91
C CYS A 171 0.34 0.58 5.74
N LEU A 172 0.35 1.83 5.31
CA LEU A 172 1.60 2.60 5.21
C LEU A 172 2.24 2.85 6.58
N ARG A 173 1.48 2.99 7.68
CA ARG A 173 2.01 3.08 9.03
C ARG A 173 2.70 1.78 9.45
N VAL A 174 2.04 0.65 9.21
CA VAL A 174 2.52 -0.70 9.55
C VAL A 174 3.70 -1.14 8.65
N LEU A 175 3.76 -0.67 7.40
CA LEU A 175 4.84 -1.00 6.46
C LEU A 175 6.18 -0.47 6.96
N LYS A 176 7.22 -1.31 6.93
CA LYS A 176 8.60 -0.89 7.26
C LYS A 176 9.13 0.17 6.29
N PRO A 177 10.12 0.99 6.69
CA PRO A 177 10.72 2.00 5.81
C PRO A 177 11.27 1.42 4.49
N ASN A 178 11.86 0.21 4.52
CA ASN A 178 12.38 -0.53 3.36
C ASN A 178 11.40 -1.59 2.82
N GLY A 179 10.17 -1.64 3.34
CA GLY A 179 9.14 -2.57 2.94
C GLY A 179 8.47 -2.21 1.61
N THR A 180 7.73 -3.16 1.05
CA THR A 180 6.98 -2.99 -0.20
C THR A 180 5.52 -3.37 -0.02
N MET A 181 4.61 -2.53 -0.51
CA MET A 181 3.17 -2.76 -0.50
C MET A 181 2.66 -2.93 -1.93
N PHE A 182 1.85 -3.97 -2.15
CA PHE A 182 1.15 -4.24 -3.41
C PHE A 182 -0.34 -4.09 -3.20
N ILE A 183 -1.03 -3.44 -4.14
CA ILE A 183 -2.49 -3.28 -4.13
C ILE A 183 -3.03 -3.76 -5.47
N TYR A 184 -3.82 -4.82 -5.48
CA TYR A 184 -4.52 -5.31 -6.67
C TYR A 184 -5.75 -4.46 -6.99
N GLY A 185 -6.14 -4.43 -8.25
CA GLY A 185 -7.39 -3.82 -8.67
C GLY A 185 -7.53 -3.65 -10.18
N PHE A 186 -8.69 -3.19 -10.58
CA PHE A 186 -8.86 -2.71 -11.96
C PHE A 186 -8.22 -1.35 -12.14
N SER A 187 -7.65 -1.11 -13.32
CA SER A 187 -6.88 0.11 -13.62
C SER A 187 -7.64 1.39 -13.30
N GLU A 188 -8.93 1.42 -13.63
CA GLU A 188 -9.81 2.59 -13.43
C GLU A 188 -9.97 2.93 -11.95
N ILE A 189 -10.18 1.90 -11.13
CA ILE A 189 -10.36 2.04 -9.67
C ILE A 189 -9.04 2.40 -9.01
N LEU A 190 -7.95 1.70 -9.39
CA LEU A 190 -6.62 1.97 -8.85
C LEU A 190 -6.13 3.39 -9.18
N ALA A 191 -6.51 3.94 -10.34
CA ALA A 191 -6.18 5.32 -10.67
C ALA A 191 -6.82 6.32 -9.69
N LEU A 192 -8.07 6.08 -9.27
CA LEU A 192 -8.76 6.89 -8.27
C LEU A 192 -8.14 6.69 -6.88
N ILE A 193 -7.87 5.45 -6.48
CA ILE A 193 -7.20 5.11 -5.21
C ILE A 193 -5.82 5.78 -5.13
N LEU A 194 -5.05 5.76 -6.22
CA LEU A 194 -3.71 6.34 -6.25
C LEU A 194 -3.72 7.86 -6.02
N SER A 195 -4.81 8.55 -6.34
CA SER A 195 -4.99 9.97 -6.03
C SER A 195 -5.04 10.26 -4.53
N LYS A 196 -5.38 9.28 -3.70
CA LYS A 196 -5.43 9.35 -2.23
C LYS A 196 -4.10 9.02 -1.55
N VAL A 197 -3.15 8.45 -2.28
CA VAL A 197 -1.82 8.13 -1.75
C VAL A 197 -0.95 9.39 -1.71
N PRO A 198 -0.31 9.72 -0.56
CA PRO A 198 0.55 10.90 -0.45
C PRO A 198 1.67 10.93 -1.51
N TYR A 199 1.98 12.10 -2.06
CA TYR A 199 3.03 12.26 -3.08
C TYR A 199 4.43 11.89 -2.59
N SER A 200 4.67 11.89 -1.28
CA SER A 200 5.91 11.46 -0.66
C SER A 200 6.14 9.94 -0.75
N ILE A 201 5.10 9.16 -1.01
CA ILE A 201 5.19 7.71 -1.17
C ILE A 201 5.56 7.40 -2.62
N ASN A 202 6.65 6.65 -2.79
CA ASN A 202 7.09 6.18 -4.10
C ASN A 202 6.10 5.15 -4.66
N ARG A 203 5.96 5.12 -5.98
CA ARG A 203 4.96 4.27 -6.63
C ARG A 203 5.40 3.75 -7.98
N ARG A 204 4.91 2.55 -8.33
CA ARG A 204 5.06 1.91 -9.64
C ARG A 204 3.75 1.22 -10.00
N TRP A 205 3.43 1.17 -11.27
CA TRP A 205 2.33 0.41 -11.82
C TRP A 205 2.85 -0.87 -12.45
N ILE A 206 2.26 -2.03 -12.09
CA ILE A 206 2.51 -3.35 -12.68
C ILE A 206 1.20 -3.85 -13.30
N VAL A 207 1.29 -4.57 -14.39
CA VAL A 207 0.16 -5.20 -15.06
C VAL A 207 0.30 -6.72 -14.92
N TRP A 208 -0.70 -7.37 -14.32
CA TRP A 208 -0.86 -8.81 -14.38
C TRP A 208 -1.71 -9.16 -15.59
N HIS A 209 -1.07 -9.71 -16.63
CA HIS A 209 -1.68 -10.07 -17.90
C HIS A 209 -2.02 -11.56 -17.96
N TYR A 210 -3.23 -11.87 -18.38
CA TYR A 210 -3.74 -13.21 -18.61
C TYR A 210 -4.69 -13.23 -19.82
N THR A 211 -4.79 -14.38 -20.50
CA THR A 211 -5.63 -14.55 -21.71
C THR A 211 -6.68 -15.65 -21.55
N ASN A 212 -6.66 -16.37 -20.42
CA ASN A 212 -7.49 -17.54 -20.20
C ASN A 212 -8.76 -17.29 -19.36
N LYS A 213 -8.98 -16.06 -18.88
CA LYS A 213 -10.20 -15.64 -18.18
C LYS A 213 -10.91 -14.60 -19.04
N ASN A 214 -11.55 -15.07 -20.09
CA ASN A 214 -12.19 -14.19 -21.06
C ASN A 214 -13.69 -14.09 -20.77
N VAL A 215 -14.13 -12.93 -20.30
CA VAL A 215 -15.54 -12.55 -20.34
C VAL A 215 -15.72 -11.78 -21.64
N PRO A 216 -16.50 -12.29 -22.62
CA PRO A 216 -16.67 -11.62 -23.90
C PRO A 216 -17.22 -10.20 -23.71
N SER A 217 -16.57 -9.22 -24.33
CA SER A 217 -17.08 -7.86 -24.46
C SER A 217 -17.33 -7.58 -25.92
N LEU A 218 -18.60 -7.61 -26.33
CA LEU A 218 -18.97 -7.47 -27.75
C LEU A 218 -18.90 -6.02 -28.22
N ASN A 219 -19.00 -5.06 -27.31
CA ASN A 219 -19.15 -3.64 -27.65
C ASN A 219 -17.98 -2.77 -27.18
N PHE A 220 -16.97 -3.36 -26.53
CA PHE A 220 -15.79 -2.65 -26.04
C PHE A 220 -14.57 -3.57 -25.93
N TRP A 221 -13.42 -3.02 -25.52
CA TRP A 221 -12.18 -3.75 -25.32
C TRP A 221 -12.35 -4.86 -24.28
N GLN A 222 -11.96 -6.08 -24.65
CA GLN A 222 -11.98 -7.21 -23.73
C GLN A 222 -10.87 -7.07 -22.67
N ARG A 223 -11.25 -7.20 -21.40
CA ARG A 223 -10.30 -7.17 -20.30
C ARG A 223 -9.43 -8.43 -20.30
N SER A 224 -8.12 -8.25 -20.33
CA SER A 224 -7.12 -9.33 -20.30
C SER A 224 -6.06 -9.10 -19.23
N HIS A 225 -6.31 -8.19 -18.29
CA HIS A 225 -5.37 -7.90 -17.22
C HIS A 225 -6.07 -7.36 -15.97
N GLU A 226 -5.38 -7.48 -14.86
CA GLU A 226 -5.58 -6.68 -13.65
C GLU A 226 -4.31 -5.86 -13.40
N SER A 227 -4.44 -4.79 -12.65
CA SER A 227 -3.31 -3.91 -12.31
C SER A 227 -2.89 -4.11 -10.87
N ILE A 228 -1.62 -3.77 -10.59
CA ILE A 228 -1.07 -3.80 -9.24
C ILE A 228 -0.32 -2.47 -9.03
N ILE A 229 -0.72 -1.71 -8.01
CA ILE A 229 0.08 -0.58 -7.55
C ILE A 229 1.12 -1.09 -6.57
N VAL A 230 2.37 -0.71 -6.78
CA VAL A 230 3.47 -0.97 -5.85
C VAL A 230 3.81 0.32 -5.14
N LEU A 231 3.83 0.32 -3.81
CA LEU A 231 4.15 1.47 -2.96
C LEU A 231 5.34 1.14 -2.06
N TRP A 232 6.20 2.16 -1.79
CA TRP A 232 7.29 2.04 -0.83
C TRP A 232 7.68 3.43 -0.29
N LYS A 233 8.21 3.47 0.95
CA LYS A 233 8.54 4.73 1.65
C LYS A 233 9.90 5.29 1.21
N SER A 234 10.97 4.54 1.41
CA SER A 234 12.35 4.96 1.13
C SER A 234 13.08 3.99 0.20
N ASP A 235 14.22 3.46 0.60
CA ASP A 235 14.95 2.45 -0.15
C ASP A 235 14.25 1.09 -0.04
N LYS A 236 13.74 0.60 -1.15
CA LYS A 236 13.08 -0.72 -1.21
C LYS A 236 14.10 -1.84 -1.40
N VAL A 237 13.82 -2.99 -0.82
CA VAL A 237 14.45 -4.26 -1.19
C VAL A 237 13.90 -4.71 -2.54
N PHE A 238 14.77 -5.15 -3.46
CA PHE A 238 14.34 -5.68 -4.76
C PHE A 238 15.31 -6.75 -5.27
N HIS A 239 14.84 -8.00 -5.30
CA HIS A 239 15.59 -9.18 -5.73
C HIS A 239 15.29 -9.51 -7.21
N ARG A 240 15.84 -8.72 -8.12
CA ARG A 240 15.61 -8.85 -9.56
C ARG A 240 15.98 -10.24 -10.11
N ASP A 241 16.96 -10.90 -9.49
CA ASP A 241 17.51 -12.16 -10.00
C ASP A 241 16.65 -13.35 -9.61
N ASP A 242 15.84 -13.24 -8.52
CA ASP A 242 14.93 -14.27 -8.05
C ASP A 242 13.63 -14.32 -8.88
N ILE A 243 13.34 -13.26 -9.64
CA ILE A 243 12.11 -13.12 -10.44
C ILE A 243 12.38 -12.92 -11.92
N ARG A 244 13.58 -13.32 -12.41
CA ARG A 244 13.92 -13.26 -13.82
C ARG A 244 12.93 -14.05 -14.69
N GLU A 245 12.85 -13.69 -15.94
CA GLU A 245 11.92 -14.26 -16.91
C GLU A 245 12.70 -14.99 -18.01
N ALA A 246 12.07 -15.99 -18.63
CA ALA A 246 12.64 -16.63 -19.78
C ALA A 246 12.88 -15.60 -20.91
N TYR A 247 14.03 -15.74 -21.60
CA TYR A 247 14.24 -14.96 -22.83
C TYR A 247 13.29 -15.41 -23.93
N THR A 248 12.90 -14.48 -24.77
CA THR A 248 12.21 -14.82 -26.00
C THR A 248 13.18 -15.49 -27.00
N GLU A 249 12.67 -16.43 -27.80
CA GLU A 249 13.48 -17.07 -28.87
C GLU A 249 14.08 -16.04 -29.84
N GLY A 250 13.30 -14.98 -30.16
CA GLY A 250 13.79 -13.90 -31.01
C GLY A 250 15.01 -13.16 -30.44
N PHE A 251 15.13 -13.04 -29.12
CA PHE A 251 16.35 -12.51 -28.48
C PHE A 251 17.49 -13.51 -28.56
N LEU A 252 17.27 -14.77 -28.18
CA LEU A 252 18.30 -15.80 -28.14
C LEU A 252 18.89 -16.06 -29.53
N ASN A 253 18.06 -16.21 -30.56
CA ASN A 253 18.48 -16.49 -31.94
C ASN A 253 18.93 -15.24 -32.70
N GLY A 254 18.50 -14.04 -32.27
CA GLY A 254 18.74 -12.81 -33.04
C GLY A 254 19.75 -11.85 -32.44
N ALA A 255 19.65 -11.54 -31.16
CA ALA A 255 20.38 -10.43 -30.52
C ALA A 255 21.46 -10.85 -29.55
N ALA A 256 21.31 -12.01 -28.88
CA ALA A 256 22.21 -12.48 -27.85
C ALA A 256 23.64 -12.71 -28.43
N GLY A 257 24.63 -12.21 -27.72
CA GLY A 257 26.06 -12.36 -28.11
C GLY A 257 26.50 -11.50 -29.28
N LYS A 258 25.63 -10.74 -29.95
CA LYS A 258 25.99 -9.90 -31.10
C LYS A 258 26.21 -8.45 -30.68
N GLU A 259 27.33 -7.86 -31.16
CA GLU A 259 27.54 -6.43 -31.02
C GLU A 259 26.50 -5.65 -31.83
N ARG A 260 25.84 -4.71 -31.20
CA ARG A 260 24.84 -3.83 -31.83
C ARG A 260 25.12 -2.37 -31.49
N LYS A 261 24.98 -1.52 -32.50
CA LYS A 261 24.93 -0.07 -32.25
C LYS A 261 23.62 0.29 -31.60
N ALA A 262 23.66 1.06 -30.53
CA ALA A 262 22.47 1.55 -29.88
C ALA A 262 21.65 2.40 -30.84
N THR A 263 20.33 2.20 -30.86
CA THR A 263 19.41 3.05 -31.63
C THR A 263 19.26 4.40 -30.92
N LYS A 264 19.31 5.49 -31.69
CA LYS A 264 19.03 6.82 -31.17
C LYS A 264 17.58 6.88 -30.67
N GLY A 265 17.37 7.33 -29.46
CA GLY A 265 16.04 7.37 -28.84
C GLY A 265 16.06 8.22 -27.57
N ARG A 266 14.92 8.23 -26.84
CA ARG A 266 14.72 9.05 -25.62
C ARG A 266 15.84 8.88 -24.58
N PHE A 267 16.40 7.68 -24.45
CA PHE A 267 17.40 7.32 -23.43
C PHE A 267 18.78 6.98 -24.01
N SER A 268 18.98 7.14 -25.33
CA SER A 268 20.21 6.80 -26.01
C SER A 268 20.54 7.80 -27.10
N LYS A 269 21.79 8.29 -27.12
CA LYS A 269 22.30 9.15 -28.19
C LYS A 269 22.67 8.37 -29.47
N GLY A 270 22.62 7.04 -29.45
CA GLY A 270 22.95 6.17 -30.57
C GLY A 270 24.45 5.94 -30.78
N ASP A 271 25.32 6.38 -29.88
CA ASP A 271 26.79 6.39 -30.08
C ASP A 271 27.45 5.16 -29.51
N LYS A 272 26.79 4.41 -28.64
CA LYS A 272 27.36 3.24 -27.97
C LYS A 272 27.12 1.98 -28.78
N LYS A 273 28.19 1.18 -28.92
CA LYS A 273 28.09 -0.22 -29.30
C LYS A 273 27.96 -1.06 -28.03
N THR A 274 27.09 -2.03 -28.04
CA THR A 274 26.81 -2.87 -26.87
C THR A 274 26.58 -4.31 -27.32
N THR A 275 27.22 -5.25 -26.64
CA THR A 275 26.94 -6.68 -26.78
C THR A 275 26.06 -7.10 -25.60
N TYR A 276 24.90 -7.62 -25.89
CA TYR A 276 23.97 -8.11 -24.86
C TYR A 276 24.19 -9.62 -24.67
N THR A 277 24.89 -9.99 -23.62
CA THR A 277 25.06 -11.40 -23.23
C THR A 277 23.81 -11.88 -22.48
N ALA A 278 23.26 -13.03 -22.88
CA ALA A 278 22.20 -13.67 -22.17
C ALA A 278 22.64 -14.07 -20.75
N HIS A 279 21.94 -13.65 -19.74
CA HIS A 279 22.21 -14.06 -18.36
C HIS A 279 21.68 -15.48 -18.13
N ALA A 280 22.43 -16.34 -17.40
CA ALA A 280 22.06 -17.73 -17.18
C ALA A 280 20.66 -17.91 -16.61
N ASN A 281 20.24 -17.02 -15.68
CA ASN A 281 18.94 -17.09 -15.02
C ASN A 281 17.81 -16.34 -15.77
N GLY A 282 18.02 -15.92 -17.03
CA GLY A 282 16.98 -15.27 -17.83
C GLY A 282 17.05 -13.74 -17.88
N ALA A 283 16.06 -13.15 -18.52
CA ALA A 283 15.89 -11.71 -18.69
C ALA A 283 15.51 -11.01 -17.40
N LEU A 284 15.78 -9.71 -17.31
CA LEU A 284 15.29 -8.88 -16.21
C LEU A 284 13.75 -8.87 -16.17
N PRO A 285 13.15 -8.88 -14.98
CA PRO A 285 11.70 -8.85 -14.83
C PRO A 285 11.11 -7.56 -15.41
N ARG A 286 9.95 -7.70 -16.03
CA ARG A 286 9.17 -6.59 -16.58
C ARG A 286 8.00 -6.24 -15.69
N ASP A 287 7.48 -5.03 -15.86
CA ASP A 287 6.27 -4.57 -15.17
C ASP A 287 4.96 -5.07 -15.81
N VAL A 288 5.06 -6.01 -16.75
CA VAL A 288 3.94 -6.81 -17.27
C VAL A 288 4.20 -8.27 -16.95
N ILE A 289 3.51 -8.78 -15.94
CA ILE A 289 3.62 -10.16 -15.45
C ILE A 289 2.63 -11.04 -16.24
N LYS A 290 3.12 -12.08 -16.91
CA LYS A 290 2.29 -13.05 -17.65
C LYS A 290 2.13 -14.32 -16.83
N ILE A 291 1.01 -14.44 -16.14
CA ILE A 291 0.63 -15.62 -15.37
C ILE A 291 -0.84 -15.89 -15.65
N PRO A 292 -1.23 -17.13 -16.00
CA PRO A 292 -2.64 -17.48 -16.24
C PRO A 292 -3.49 -17.19 -14.99
N ALA A 293 -4.71 -16.70 -15.22
CA ALA A 293 -5.72 -16.65 -14.17
C ALA A 293 -6.22 -18.06 -13.83
N LEU A 294 -6.78 -18.26 -12.65
CA LEU A 294 -7.38 -19.53 -12.22
C LEU A 294 -8.72 -19.74 -12.94
N ALA A 295 -8.66 -20.05 -14.24
CA ALA A 295 -9.82 -20.28 -15.08
C ALA A 295 -9.57 -21.39 -16.09
N GLY A 296 -10.64 -22.06 -16.56
CA GLY A 296 -10.53 -23.24 -17.42
C GLY A 296 -9.72 -24.35 -16.73
N GLY A 297 -8.73 -24.93 -17.40
CA GLY A 297 -7.84 -25.97 -16.85
C GLY A 297 -6.69 -25.40 -15.99
N ALA A 298 -6.45 -24.09 -16.00
CA ALA A 298 -5.36 -23.50 -15.23
C ALA A 298 -5.66 -23.48 -13.73
N GLY A 299 -4.71 -23.94 -12.92
CA GLY A 299 -4.79 -23.91 -11.47
C GLY A 299 -5.88 -24.77 -10.86
N MET A 300 -6.34 -25.86 -11.54
CA MET A 300 -7.38 -26.74 -11.01
C MET A 300 -7.06 -27.30 -9.62
N ASN A 301 -5.78 -27.59 -9.36
CA ASN A 301 -5.33 -28.16 -8.09
C ASN A 301 -5.20 -27.15 -6.94
N GLU A 302 -5.23 -25.85 -7.24
CA GLU A 302 -5.13 -24.79 -6.22
C GLU A 302 -6.43 -24.03 -6.01
N ARG A 303 -7.46 -24.28 -6.82
CA ARG A 303 -8.74 -23.60 -6.72
C ARG A 303 -9.48 -23.95 -5.46
N VAL A 304 -10.04 -22.93 -4.84
CA VAL A 304 -10.98 -23.04 -3.71
C VAL A 304 -12.27 -22.29 -4.05
N ASP A 305 -13.29 -22.48 -3.23
CA ASP A 305 -14.58 -21.80 -3.39
C ASP A 305 -14.47 -20.32 -2.97
N HIS A 306 -13.83 -19.53 -3.86
CA HIS A 306 -13.70 -18.08 -3.72
C HIS A 306 -13.76 -17.42 -5.11
N PRO A 307 -14.57 -16.35 -5.28
CA PRO A 307 -14.89 -15.81 -6.62
C PRO A 307 -13.72 -15.13 -7.33
N THR A 308 -12.72 -14.65 -6.61
CA THR A 308 -11.64 -13.81 -7.14
C THR A 308 -10.24 -14.27 -6.69
N GLN A 309 -10.06 -15.57 -6.43
CA GLN A 309 -8.79 -16.13 -5.98
C GLN A 309 -7.62 -15.73 -6.89
N LYS A 310 -6.52 -15.28 -6.29
CA LYS A 310 -5.26 -15.00 -6.99
C LYS A 310 -4.41 -16.27 -7.15
N PRO A 311 -3.71 -16.46 -8.29
CA PRO A 311 -2.79 -17.58 -8.48
C PRO A 311 -1.62 -17.53 -7.50
N LEU A 312 -1.25 -18.65 -6.90
CA LEU A 312 -0.06 -18.75 -6.03
C LEU A 312 1.21 -18.27 -6.73
N ALA A 313 1.38 -18.63 -8.01
CA ALA A 313 2.53 -18.19 -8.80
C ALA A 313 2.67 -16.65 -8.91
N LEU A 314 1.55 -15.91 -8.88
CA LEU A 314 1.56 -14.45 -8.85
C LEU A 314 1.99 -13.94 -7.46
N CYS A 315 1.40 -14.49 -6.40
CA CYS A 315 1.72 -14.13 -5.02
C CYS A 315 3.19 -14.42 -4.70
N ASP A 316 3.70 -15.60 -5.09
CA ASP A 316 5.11 -15.99 -4.95
C ASP A 316 6.04 -15.02 -5.67
N LYS A 317 5.73 -14.65 -6.92
CA LYS A 317 6.55 -13.71 -7.69
C LYS A 317 6.65 -12.34 -7.00
N LEU A 318 5.55 -11.84 -6.43
CA LEU A 318 5.57 -10.58 -5.67
C LEU A 318 6.40 -10.72 -4.40
N ILE A 319 6.23 -11.78 -3.63
CA ILE A 319 7.01 -12.05 -2.42
C ILE A 319 8.50 -12.20 -2.76
N HIS A 320 8.87 -13.03 -3.73
CA HIS A 320 10.25 -13.23 -4.15
C HIS A 320 10.92 -11.93 -4.60
N SER A 321 10.16 -10.98 -5.13
CA SER A 321 10.71 -9.70 -5.58
C SER A 321 11.27 -8.83 -4.44
N CYS A 322 10.80 -9.02 -3.20
CA CYS A 322 11.12 -8.08 -2.11
C CYS A 322 11.19 -8.71 -0.71
N LYS A 323 11.13 -10.05 -0.58
CA LYS A 323 11.21 -10.73 0.71
C LYS A 323 12.55 -10.45 1.41
N GLN A 324 12.49 -10.30 2.72
CA GLN A 324 13.65 -10.18 3.60
C GLN A 324 13.71 -11.41 4.51
N SER A 325 14.57 -11.40 5.53
CA SER A 325 14.59 -12.47 6.52
C SER A 325 13.23 -12.60 7.25
N ALA A 326 12.89 -13.81 7.67
CA ALA A 326 11.71 -14.04 8.50
C ALA A 326 11.74 -13.28 9.84
N THR A 327 12.93 -12.89 10.31
CA THR A 327 13.12 -12.07 11.50
C THR A 327 12.94 -10.57 11.26
N ASP A 328 12.90 -10.14 10.00
CA ASP A 328 12.81 -8.72 9.63
C ASP A 328 11.37 -8.21 9.55
N GLY A 329 10.39 -9.01 9.92
CA GLY A 329 8.98 -8.67 9.89
C GLY A 329 8.14 -9.72 9.18
N TYR A 330 6.86 -9.46 9.02
CA TYR A 330 5.89 -10.37 8.45
C TYR A 330 5.28 -9.87 7.14
N VAL A 331 4.56 -10.76 6.45
CA VAL A 331 3.69 -10.41 5.32
C VAL A 331 2.31 -10.08 5.87
N LEU A 332 1.82 -8.86 5.65
CA LEU A 332 0.47 -8.45 6.01
C LEU A 332 -0.46 -8.62 4.80
N VAL A 333 -1.58 -9.30 5.01
CA VAL A 333 -2.63 -9.51 4.01
C VAL A 333 -3.94 -8.95 4.56
N PRO A 334 -4.23 -7.64 4.35
CA PRO A 334 -5.36 -6.97 5.00
C PRO A 334 -6.74 -7.41 4.50
N PHE A 335 -6.79 -8.14 3.38
CA PHE A 335 -7.99 -8.73 2.79
C PHE A 335 -7.65 -10.14 2.31
N ALA A 336 -7.72 -11.12 3.20
CA ALA A 336 -7.13 -12.43 2.95
C ALA A 336 -7.96 -13.29 1.96
N GLY A 337 -9.28 -13.10 1.86
CA GLY A 337 -10.16 -13.74 0.89
C GLY A 337 -9.98 -15.25 0.78
N SER A 338 -9.33 -15.71 -0.30
CA SER A 338 -8.99 -17.12 -0.50
C SER A 338 -7.75 -17.61 0.27
N GLY A 339 -6.94 -16.69 0.85
CA GLY A 339 -5.70 -16.98 1.54
C GLY A 339 -4.50 -17.30 0.64
N SER A 340 -4.55 -16.99 -0.64
CA SER A 340 -3.44 -17.26 -1.56
C SER A 340 -2.14 -16.57 -1.14
N GLU A 341 -2.21 -15.31 -0.72
CA GLU A 341 -1.09 -14.51 -0.25
C GLU A 341 -0.52 -15.02 1.08
N CYS A 342 -1.40 -15.44 2.01
CA CYS A 342 -1.01 -16.07 3.27
C CYS A 342 -0.28 -17.39 3.02
N LEU A 343 -0.81 -18.22 2.12
CA LEU A 343 -0.22 -19.50 1.73
C LEU A 343 1.14 -19.28 1.03
N ALA A 344 1.23 -18.32 0.13
CA ALA A 344 2.50 -17.97 -0.51
C ALA A 344 3.54 -17.49 0.51
N ALA A 345 3.16 -16.65 1.49
CA ALA A 345 4.05 -16.24 2.57
C ALA A 345 4.56 -17.44 3.37
N LYS A 346 3.67 -18.36 3.76
CA LYS A 346 4.00 -19.60 4.47
C LYS A 346 4.96 -20.47 3.66
N ASN A 347 4.68 -20.72 2.38
CA ASN A 347 5.52 -21.51 1.49
C ASN A 347 6.92 -20.91 1.30
N ASN A 348 7.05 -19.61 1.44
CA ASN A 348 8.33 -18.88 1.41
C ASN A 348 9.02 -18.79 2.79
N GLY A 349 8.50 -19.45 3.81
CA GLY A 349 9.07 -19.45 5.17
C GLY A 349 8.96 -18.09 5.88
N LEU A 350 8.02 -17.24 5.45
CA LEU A 350 7.80 -15.94 6.07
C LEU A 350 6.64 -15.98 7.08
N PRO A 351 6.78 -15.31 8.23
CA PRO A 351 5.64 -15.03 9.09
C PRO A 351 4.58 -14.21 8.31
N PHE A 352 3.32 -14.38 8.64
CA PHE A 352 2.24 -13.61 8.03
C PHE A 352 1.11 -13.30 9.02
N VAL A 353 0.38 -12.23 8.74
CA VAL A 353 -0.88 -11.87 9.38
C VAL A 353 -1.90 -11.64 8.28
N GLY A 354 -2.93 -12.49 8.21
CA GLY A 354 -4.11 -12.31 7.35
C GLY A 354 -5.23 -11.65 8.13
N ILE A 355 -6.02 -10.80 7.49
CA ILE A 355 -7.27 -10.26 8.04
C ILE A 355 -8.39 -10.58 7.07
N GLU A 356 -9.48 -11.18 7.57
CA GLU A 356 -10.63 -11.55 6.76
C GLU A 356 -11.93 -11.28 7.51
N LEU A 357 -12.86 -10.62 6.83
CA LEU A 357 -14.15 -10.22 7.40
C LEU A 357 -15.15 -11.38 7.43
N ASN A 358 -15.10 -12.27 6.42
CA ASN A 358 -16.03 -13.37 6.28
C ASN A 358 -15.53 -14.60 7.04
N ALA A 359 -16.30 -15.04 8.05
CA ALA A 359 -15.95 -16.19 8.90
C ALA A 359 -15.79 -17.52 8.13
N ASP A 360 -16.51 -17.70 7.03
CA ASP A 360 -16.39 -18.92 6.23
C ASP A 360 -15.11 -18.92 5.38
N TYR A 361 -14.68 -17.76 4.90
CA TYR A 361 -13.37 -17.63 4.27
C TYR A 361 -12.23 -17.81 5.28
N VAL A 362 -12.37 -17.35 6.53
CA VAL A 362 -11.38 -17.66 7.59
C VAL A 362 -11.22 -19.16 7.78
N LYS A 363 -12.33 -19.93 7.83
CA LYS A 363 -12.27 -21.40 7.93
C LYS A 363 -11.57 -22.01 6.71
N LEU A 364 -11.98 -21.59 5.51
CA LEU A 364 -11.38 -22.01 4.23
C LEU A 364 -9.86 -21.81 4.22
N ILE A 365 -9.40 -20.62 4.63
CA ILE A 365 -7.98 -20.30 4.69
C ILE A 365 -7.26 -21.19 5.68
N ASN A 366 -7.80 -21.38 6.88
CA ASN A 366 -7.19 -22.21 7.91
C ASN A 366 -7.08 -23.68 7.49
N GLU A 367 -8.07 -24.22 6.78
CA GLU A 367 -8.00 -25.57 6.18
C GLU A 367 -6.90 -25.62 5.12
N ARG A 368 -6.89 -24.66 4.19
CA ARG A 368 -5.89 -24.57 3.12
C ARG A 368 -4.46 -24.43 3.65
N LEU A 369 -4.28 -23.73 4.76
CA LEU A 369 -2.98 -23.59 5.43
C LEU A 369 -2.54 -24.90 6.12
N LYS A 370 -3.46 -25.76 6.55
CA LYS A 370 -3.14 -27.08 7.14
C LYS A 370 -2.73 -28.11 6.09
N ASP A 371 -3.45 -28.18 4.97
CA ASP A 371 -3.26 -29.20 3.94
C ASP A 371 -1.90 -29.11 3.22
N ASN A 372 -1.27 -27.95 3.20
CA ASN A 372 0.05 -27.75 2.60
C ASN A 372 1.24 -28.12 3.50
N LEU A 373 1.01 -28.66 4.70
CA LEU A 373 2.07 -29.27 5.52
C LEU A 373 2.43 -30.70 5.07
N LEU A 374 1.67 -31.27 4.11
CA LEU A 374 1.75 -32.69 3.71
C LEU A 374 2.14 -32.90 2.22
N LYS A 375 2.53 -31.86 1.49
CA LYS A 375 3.04 -31.93 0.12
C LYS A 375 4.40 -31.29 0.02
#